data_2a8223c4bc96e106b976dcd1a0bb3b07
#
_entry.id   2a8223c4bc96e106b976dcd1a0bb3b07
#
_cell.length_a   1.000
_cell.length_b   1.000
_cell.length_c   1.000
_cell.angle_alpha   90.00
_cell.angle_beta   90.00
_cell.angle_gamma   90.00
#
_symmetry.space_group_name_H-M   'P 1'
#
loop_
_entity.id
_entity.type
_entity.pdbx_description
1 polymer ?
#
loop_
_entity_poly.entity_id
_entity_poly.type
_entity_poly.pdbx_seq_one_letter_code
_entity_poly.pdbx_strand_id
1 'polypeptide(L)'
;MHPTADRDALRALAGEGNERALDRLADLADDRDDVDELRELLDEGSEHAGRLLTRRAVAAGDLLELQRLSDAGSDDAGDELDRLLGGSAHGRSGK
;
A
#
# COMPACT_ATOMS: atom_id res chain seq x y z
N MET A 1 -0.19 24.81 -15.71
CA MET A 1 -0.50 23.41 -15.43
C MET A 1 -1.10 23.24 -14.04
N HIS A 2 -2.12 22.46 -13.95
CA HIS A 2 -2.84 22.28 -12.67
C HIS A 2 -2.61 20.88 -12.14
N PRO A 3 -2.11 20.75 -10.91
CA PRO A 3 -1.94 19.43 -10.30
C PRO A 3 -3.24 18.61 -10.29
N THR A 4 -4.37 19.30 -10.11
CA THR A 4 -5.65 18.64 -10.11
C THR A 4 -5.95 17.98 -11.46
N ALA A 5 -5.61 18.67 -12.55
CA ALA A 5 -5.84 18.14 -13.89
C ALA A 5 -4.97 16.89 -14.11
N ASP A 6 -3.74 16.92 -13.67
CA ASP A 6 -2.85 15.76 -13.78
C ASP A 6 -3.43 14.59 -13.01
N ARG A 7 -3.94 14.86 -11.81
CA ARG A 7 -4.52 13.82 -11.00
C ARG A 7 -5.77 13.22 -11.65
N ASP A 8 -6.61 14.08 -12.23
CA ASP A 8 -7.81 13.61 -12.90
C ASP A 8 -7.47 12.74 -14.10
N ALA A 9 -6.43 13.11 -14.86
CA ALA A 9 -5.99 12.33 -15.99
C ALA A 9 -5.50 10.95 -15.54
N LEU A 10 -4.76 10.91 -14.45
CA LEU A 10 -4.26 9.66 -13.90
C LEU A 10 -5.42 8.80 -13.41
N ARG A 11 -6.42 9.42 -12.79
CA ARG A 11 -7.60 8.69 -12.34
C ARG A 11 -8.33 8.03 -13.50
N ALA A 12 -8.44 8.77 -14.61
CA ALA A 12 -9.10 8.22 -15.79
C ALA A 12 -8.33 7.01 -16.33
N LEU A 13 -7.01 7.11 -16.39
CA LEU A 13 -6.18 6.01 -16.85
C LEU A 13 -6.25 4.82 -15.90
N ALA A 14 -6.27 5.09 -14.61
CA ALA A 14 -6.37 4.04 -13.60
C ALA A 14 -7.69 3.29 -13.73
N GLY A 15 -8.76 4.02 -14.03
CA GLY A 15 -10.06 3.40 -14.22
C GLY A 15 -10.12 2.46 -15.41
N GLU A 16 -9.16 2.60 -16.33
CA GLU A 16 -9.04 1.72 -17.49
C GLU A 16 -8.09 0.55 -17.22
N GLY A 17 -7.62 0.40 -15.99
CA GLY A 17 -6.74 -0.70 -15.63
C GLY A 17 -5.27 -0.41 -15.84
N ASN A 18 -4.88 0.84 -15.95
CA ASN A 18 -3.49 1.21 -16.15
C ASN A 18 -2.76 1.21 -14.82
N GLU A 19 -1.92 0.18 -14.61
CA GLU A 19 -1.21 0.02 -13.34
C GLU A 19 -0.24 1.15 -13.05
N ARG A 20 0.39 1.70 -14.08
CA ARG A 20 1.30 2.82 -13.89
C ARG A 20 0.57 4.05 -13.36
N ALA A 21 -0.65 4.27 -13.85
CA ALA A 21 -1.44 5.39 -13.37
C ALA A 21 -1.81 5.18 -11.91
N LEU A 22 -2.16 3.95 -11.53
CA LEU A 22 -2.44 3.64 -10.13
C LEU A 22 -1.21 3.89 -9.26
N ASP A 23 -0.05 3.45 -9.71
CA ASP A 23 1.19 3.64 -8.96
C ASP A 23 1.52 5.12 -8.80
N ARG A 24 1.32 5.88 -9.86
CA ARG A 24 1.60 7.32 -9.80
C ARG A 24 0.65 8.02 -8.84
N LEU A 25 -0.61 7.63 -8.87
CA LEU A 25 -1.59 8.17 -7.92
C LEU A 25 -1.19 7.83 -6.49
N ALA A 26 -0.66 6.63 -6.27
CA ALA A 26 -0.20 6.23 -4.96
C ALA A 26 0.95 7.11 -4.48
N ASP A 27 1.91 7.41 -5.36
CA ASP A 27 3.01 8.31 -5.00
C ASP A 27 2.50 9.69 -4.63
N LEU A 28 1.55 10.21 -5.38
CA LEU A 28 0.99 11.53 -5.11
C LEU A 28 0.24 11.54 -3.78
N ALA A 29 -0.51 10.48 -3.51
CA ALA A 29 -1.23 10.38 -2.25
C ALA A 29 -0.26 10.29 -1.09
N ASP A 30 0.81 9.51 -1.25
CA ASP A 30 1.82 9.37 -0.20
C ASP A 30 2.48 10.71 0.10
N ASP A 31 2.78 11.49 -0.93
CA ASP A 31 3.39 12.81 -0.76
C ASP A 31 2.50 13.74 0.06
N ARG A 32 1.19 13.56 -0.03
CA ARG A 32 0.23 14.39 0.68
C ARG A 32 -0.24 13.77 1.99
N ASP A 33 0.31 12.64 2.36
CA ASP A 33 -0.12 11.88 3.55
C ASP A 33 -1.59 11.48 3.47
N ASP A 34 -2.07 11.24 2.26
CA ASP A 34 -3.47 10.88 2.05
C ASP A 34 -3.64 9.36 2.14
N VAL A 35 -3.73 8.87 3.36
CA VAL A 35 -3.81 7.43 3.62
C VAL A 35 -5.10 6.84 3.06
N ASP A 36 -6.20 7.58 3.13
CA ASP A 36 -7.47 7.09 2.60
C ASP A 36 -7.38 6.84 1.10
N GLU A 37 -6.72 7.74 0.38
CA GLU A 37 -6.52 7.56 -1.05
C GLU A 37 -5.65 6.34 -1.32
N LEU A 38 -4.60 6.13 -0.52
CA LEU A 38 -3.75 4.96 -0.67
C LEU A 38 -4.55 3.67 -0.48
N ARG A 39 -5.47 3.65 0.48
CA ARG A 39 -6.31 2.48 0.69
C ARG A 39 -7.23 2.22 -0.49
N GLU A 40 -7.80 3.28 -1.03
CA GLU A 40 -8.64 3.12 -2.21
C GLU A 40 -7.86 2.56 -3.38
N LEU A 41 -6.64 3.04 -3.57
CA LEU A 41 -5.79 2.57 -4.65
C LEU A 41 -5.41 1.10 -4.46
N LEU A 42 -5.16 0.71 -3.22
CA LEU A 42 -4.89 -0.70 -2.93
C LEU A 42 -6.08 -1.56 -3.31
N ASP A 43 -7.28 -1.12 -2.97
CA ASP A 43 -8.50 -1.84 -3.33
C ASP A 43 -8.67 -1.94 -4.84
N GLU A 44 -8.16 -0.95 -5.57
CA GLU A 44 -8.22 -0.95 -7.03
C GLU A 44 -7.13 -1.77 -7.68
N GLY A 45 -6.23 -2.33 -6.88
CA GLY A 45 -5.22 -3.23 -7.36
C GLY A 45 -3.81 -2.69 -7.38
N SER A 46 -3.57 -1.53 -6.78
CA SER A 46 -2.20 -0.98 -6.75
C SER A 46 -1.38 -1.65 -5.66
N GLU A 47 -0.47 -2.52 -6.08
CA GLU A 47 0.47 -3.13 -5.13
C GLU A 47 1.40 -2.08 -4.55
N HIS A 48 1.70 -1.05 -5.33
CA HIS A 48 2.57 0.03 -4.86
C HIS A 48 1.93 0.77 -3.69
N ALA A 49 0.62 1.02 -3.76
CA ALA A 49 -0.09 1.62 -2.64
C ALA A 49 0.01 0.75 -1.39
N GLY A 50 -0.09 -0.57 -1.58
CA GLY A 50 0.07 -1.50 -0.46
C GLY A 50 1.45 -1.40 0.18
N ARG A 51 2.49 -1.27 -0.63
CA ARG A 51 3.85 -1.11 -0.11
C ARG A 51 4.01 0.19 0.66
N LEU A 52 3.44 1.27 0.15
CA LEU A 52 3.52 2.56 0.83
C LEU A 52 2.78 2.54 2.16
N LEU A 53 1.60 1.93 2.18
CA LEU A 53 0.84 1.78 3.43
C LEU A 53 1.59 0.90 4.43
N THR A 54 2.21 -0.17 3.94
CA THR A 54 2.99 -1.07 4.78
C THR A 54 4.14 -0.30 5.43
N ARG A 55 4.84 0.50 4.65
CA ARG A 55 5.97 1.27 5.16
C ARG A 55 5.50 2.24 6.25
N ARG A 56 4.36 2.88 6.04
CA ARG A 56 3.81 3.79 7.04
C ARG A 56 3.43 3.06 8.32
N ALA A 57 2.82 1.88 8.18
CA ALA A 57 2.41 1.11 9.34
C ALA A 57 3.61 0.63 10.14
N VAL A 58 4.67 0.21 9.45
CA VAL A 58 5.90 -0.22 10.12
C VAL A 58 6.51 0.95 10.89
N ALA A 59 6.58 2.11 10.26
CA ALA A 59 7.13 3.30 10.92
C ALA A 59 6.35 3.69 12.16
N ALA A 60 5.04 3.46 12.13
CA ALA A 60 4.17 3.79 13.27
C ALA A 60 4.07 2.67 14.29
N GLY A 61 4.59 1.49 13.97
CA GLY A 61 4.45 0.33 14.83
C GLY A 61 3.02 -0.18 14.91
N ASP A 62 2.26 0.03 13.86
CA ASP A 62 0.83 -0.26 13.84
C ASP A 62 0.57 -1.67 13.33
N LEU A 63 0.57 -2.64 14.26
CA LEU A 63 0.39 -4.04 13.90
C LEU A 63 -1.01 -4.32 13.36
N LEU A 64 -2.01 -3.62 13.88
CA LEU A 64 -3.38 -3.81 13.43
C LEU A 64 -3.52 -3.40 11.97
N GLU A 65 -2.88 -2.28 11.61
CA GLU A 65 -2.93 -1.84 10.22
C GLU A 65 -2.21 -2.83 9.31
N LEU A 66 -1.08 -3.38 9.76
CA LEU A 66 -0.37 -4.39 8.98
C LEU A 66 -1.25 -5.62 8.77
N GLN A 67 -2.00 -6.01 9.80
CA GLN A 67 -2.92 -7.13 9.68
C GLN A 67 -4.00 -6.83 8.63
N ARG A 68 -4.54 -5.64 8.65
CA ARG A 68 -5.56 -5.24 7.68
C ARG A 68 -5.02 -5.26 6.26
N LEU A 69 -3.81 -4.74 6.09
CA LEU A 69 -3.18 -4.70 4.78
C LEU A 69 -2.90 -6.11 4.27
N SER A 70 -2.45 -6.98 5.15
CA SER A 70 -2.22 -8.38 4.79
C SER A 70 -3.53 -9.03 4.35
N ASP A 71 -4.61 -8.77 5.08
CA ASP A 71 -5.92 -9.31 4.75
C ASP A 71 -6.43 -8.76 3.41
N ALA A 72 -6.02 -7.55 3.07
CA ALA A 72 -6.41 -6.92 1.81
C ALA A 72 -5.56 -7.41 0.64
N GLY A 73 -4.60 -8.28 0.89
CA GLY A 73 -3.79 -8.88 -0.16
C GLY A 73 -2.38 -8.36 -0.30
N SER A 74 -1.92 -7.54 0.64
CA SER A 74 -0.56 -7.01 0.58
C SER A 74 0.41 -8.02 1.17
N ASP A 75 1.20 -8.66 0.32
CA ASP A 75 2.22 -9.62 0.77
C ASP A 75 3.27 -8.93 1.64
N ASP A 76 3.64 -7.71 1.28
CA ASP A 76 4.62 -6.95 2.05
C ASP A 76 4.17 -6.77 3.49
N ALA A 77 2.88 -6.47 3.69
CA ALA A 77 2.35 -6.28 5.03
C ALA A 77 2.42 -7.57 5.83
N GLY A 78 2.09 -8.70 5.19
CA GLY A 78 2.19 -9.99 5.85
C GLY A 78 3.60 -10.30 6.29
N ASP A 79 4.58 -10.03 5.41
CA ASP A 79 5.98 -10.27 5.72
C ASP A 79 6.45 -9.39 6.89
N GLU A 80 6.04 -8.12 6.90
CA GLU A 80 6.44 -7.22 7.98
C GLU A 80 5.78 -7.61 9.29
N LEU A 81 4.53 -8.02 9.22
CA LEU A 81 3.81 -8.47 10.40
C LEU A 81 4.51 -9.68 11.03
N ASP A 82 4.87 -10.65 10.19
CA ASP A 82 5.60 -11.83 10.66
C ASP A 82 6.89 -11.43 11.34
N ARG A 83 7.62 -10.50 10.73
CA ARG A 83 8.90 -10.06 11.26
C ARG A 83 8.72 -9.40 12.62
N LEU A 84 7.73 -8.53 12.75
CA LEU A 84 7.49 -7.79 13.98
C LEU A 84 6.96 -8.68 15.10
N LEU A 85 6.24 -9.74 14.73
CA LEU A 85 5.70 -10.68 15.71
C LEU A 85 6.66 -11.83 16.01
N GLY A 86 7.92 -11.66 15.63
CA GLY A 86 8.91 -12.69 15.88
C GLY A 86 8.93 -13.72 14.77
N GLY A 87 8.90 -13.24 13.53
CA GLY A 87 8.86 -14.09 12.37
C GLY A 87 9.94 -15.12 12.33
N SER A 88 11.03 -14.87 13.02
CA SER A 88 12.08 -15.87 13.12
C SER A 88 11.57 -17.16 13.75
N ALA A 89 10.57 -17.03 14.58
CA ALA A 89 10.00 -18.19 15.25
C ALA A 89 9.24 -19.07 14.27
N HIS A 90 8.67 -18.48 13.27
CA HIS A 90 7.90 -19.26 12.32
C HIS A 90 8.81 -19.93 11.31
N GLY A 91 9.93 -19.38 11.19
CA GLY A 91 10.88 -20.07 10.35
C GLY A 91 11.20 -21.40 10.92
N ARG A 92 10.55 -21.14 10.98
CA ARG A 92 10.56 -21.91 10.99
C ARG A 92 10.53 -22.84 10.73
N SER A 93 10.27 -22.47 10.35
CA SER A 93 10.15 -23.06 10.09
C SER A 93 10.61 -23.94 9.96
N GLY A 94 10.76 -23.98 10.03
CA GLY A 94 11.23 -24.65 10.04
C GLY A 94 11.73 -25.33 10.02
N LYS A 95 11.88 -25.12 9.96
CA LYS A 95 12.43 -25.65 9.91
C LYS A 95 12.84 -26.12 10.06
#